data_84cd7265e9306eaca336309a7cf76fed
#
_entry.id   84cd7265e9306eaca336309a7cf76fed
#
_cell.length_a   1.000
_cell.length_b   1.000
_cell.length_c   1.000
_cell.angle_alpha   90.00
_cell.angle_beta   90.00
_cell.angle_gamma   90.00
#
_symmetry.space_group_name_H-M   'P 1'
#
loop_
_entity.id
_entity.type
_entity.pdbx_description
1 polymer ?
#
loop_
_entity_poly.entity_id
_entity_poly.type
_entity_poly.pdbx_seq_one_letter_code
_entity_poly.pdbx_strand_id
1 'polypeptide(L)'
;IWAERVNDVPDPRDSEHLRVVAQQYAWNIHYPGADGKFGDVRVDLVDEQDNPIGLDRSSEFGADDFYTINQLHIPVNKKIRVDLSSKDVIHNFKLPELRVSQDAIPGMNIPVHFTATSTSEEFLETAVGTKREGKSLEIACAQLCGLGHYRIKGYLTIHEEEDYTAWLA
;
A
#
# COMPACT_ATOMS: atom_id res chain seq x y z
N ILE A 1 -11.84 -0.66 21.45
CA ILE A 1 -10.69 -1.26 20.71
C ILE A 1 -11.10 -1.60 19.29
N TRP A 2 -12.14 -2.44 19.03
CA TRP A 2 -12.51 -2.83 17.67
C TRP A 2 -13.00 -1.65 16.82
N ALA A 3 -13.91 -0.83 17.35
CA ALA A 3 -14.40 0.38 16.67
C ALA A 3 -13.23 1.32 16.30
N GLU A 4 -12.35 1.59 17.24
CA GLU A 4 -11.14 2.41 17.05
C GLU A 4 -10.19 1.85 15.96
N ARG A 5 -10.13 0.52 15.81
CA ARG A 5 -9.23 -0.13 14.87
C ARG A 5 -9.80 -0.34 13.47
N VAL A 6 -11.12 -0.28 13.35
CA VAL A 6 -11.82 -0.64 12.09
C VAL A 6 -12.75 0.48 11.62
N ASN A 7 -13.56 1.07 12.53
CA ASN A 7 -14.58 2.04 12.14
C ASN A 7 -14.09 3.49 12.16
N ASP A 8 -13.17 3.82 13.06
CA ASP A 8 -12.69 5.20 13.21
C ASP A 8 -11.58 5.48 12.19
N VAL A 9 -11.94 5.40 10.89
CA VAL A 9 -11.00 5.66 9.80
C VAL A 9 -10.53 7.11 9.86
N PRO A 10 -9.20 7.37 9.87
CA PRO A 10 -8.69 8.73 9.93
C PRO A 10 -9.08 9.54 8.70
N ASP A 11 -9.27 10.85 8.89
CA ASP A 11 -9.45 11.77 7.75
C ASP A 11 -8.20 11.71 6.85
N PRO A 12 -8.35 11.71 5.52
CA PRO A 12 -7.21 11.76 4.60
C PRO A 12 -6.22 12.90 4.90
N ARG A 13 -6.71 14.03 5.42
CA ARG A 13 -5.86 15.18 5.76
C ARG A 13 -5.02 14.99 7.02
N ASP A 14 -5.41 14.05 7.88
CA ASP A 14 -4.75 13.75 9.16
C ASP A 14 -3.93 12.43 9.09
N SER A 15 -3.74 11.91 7.89
CA SER A 15 -3.07 10.64 7.65
C SER A 15 -2.29 10.67 6.33
N GLU A 16 -1.30 9.80 6.20
CA GLU A 16 -0.72 9.47 4.91
C GLU A 16 -1.72 8.61 4.15
N HIS A 17 -2.26 9.13 3.06
CA HIS A 17 -3.35 8.51 2.31
C HIS A 17 -2.83 7.85 1.04
N LEU A 18 -3.03 6.56 0.91
CA LEU A 18 -2.57 5.73 -0.19
C LEU A 18 -3.73 4.95 -0.79
N ARG A 19 -3.63 4.60 -2.07
CA ARG A 19 -4.52 3.61 -2.69
C ARG A 19 -3.73 2.36 -3.04
N VAL A 20 -4.27 1.20 -2.73
CA VAL A 20 -3.67 -0.08 -3.11
C VAL A 20 -4.65 -0.86 -3.96
N VAL A 21 -4.24 -1.20 -5.17
CA VAL A 21 -5.03 -1.96 -6.13
C VAL A 21 -4.36 -3.31 -6.37
N ALA A 22 -5.00 -4.37 -5.88
CA ALA A 22 -4.55 -5.73 -6.09
C ALA A 22 -4.88 -6.23 -7.50
N GLN A 23 -3.99 -7.02 -8.07
CA GLN A 23 -4.23 -7.77 -9.32
C GLN A 23 -3.47 -9.09 -9.32
N GLN A 24 -3.80 -9.99 -10.22
CA GLN A 24 -3.03 -11.20 -10.48
C GLN A 24 -1.79 -10.84 -11.36
N TYR A 25 -0.54 -10.71 -10.85
CA TYR A 25 -0.12 -11.09 -9.50
C TYR A 25 0.79 -9.99 -8.94
N ALA A 26 0.22 -8.83 -8.64
CA ALA A 26 0.96 -7.66 -8.17
C ALA A 26 0.10 -6.78 -7.24
N TRP A 27 0.79 -5.94 -6.50
CA TRP A 27 0.23 -4.84 -5.71
C TRP A 27 0.60 -3.52 -6.38
N ASN A 28 -0.38 -2.77 -6.86
CA ASN A 28 -0.17 -1.42 -7.37
C ASN A 28 -0.46 -0.43 -6.27
N ILE A 29 0.54 0.33 -5.86
CA ILE A 29 0.43 1.31 -4.78
C ILE A 29 0.45 2.71 -5.41
N HIS A 30 -0.62 3.46 -5.25
CA HIS A 30 -0.81 4.80 -5.81
C HIS A 30 -0.64 5.84 -4.71
N TYR A 31 0.24 6.79 -4.94
CA TYR A 31 0.58 7.92 -4.07
C TYR A 31 0.00 9.19 -4.67
N PRO A 32 -0.72 9.99 -3.87
CA PRO A 32 -1.12 11.33 -4.27
C PRO A 32 0.11 12.23 -4.21
N GLY A 33 0.50 12.86 -5.22
CA GLY A 33 1.68 13.71 -5.25
C GLY A 33 1.80 14.72 -4.09
N ALA A 34 2.50 15.81 -4.33
CA ALA A 34 2.76 16.83 -3.31
C ALA A 34 1.50 17.58 -2.82
N ASP A 35 0.45 17.58 -3.63
CA ASP A 35 -0.82 18.24 -3.28
C ASP A 35 -1.71 17.40 -2.35
N GLY A 36 -1.35 16.13 -2.11
CA GLY A 36 -2.08 15.20 -1.25
C GLY A 36 -3.46 14.79 -1.77
N LYS A 37 -3.71 14.98 -3.07
CA LYS A 37 -4.97 14.63 -3.73
C LYS A 37 -4.72 13.66 -4.86
N PHE A 38 -5.61 12.69 -5.02
CA PHE A 38 -5.51 11.73 -6.11
C PHE A 38 -6.11 12.26 -7.40
N GLY A 39 -5.37 12.13 -8.47
CA GLY A 39 -5.88 12.29 -9.82
C GLY A 39 -6.91 11.23 -10.18
N ASP A 40 -7.59 11.46 -11.31
CA ASP A 40 -8.57 10.52 -11.83
C ASP A 40 -7.90 9.24 -12.35
N VAL A 41 -8.61 8.13 -12.21
CA VAL A 41 -8.22 6.86 -12.82
C VAL A 41 -9.30 6.42 -13.81
N ARG A 42 -8.87 5.96 -14.98
CA ARG A 42 -9.76 5.63 -16.09
C ARG A 42 -9.42 4.26 -16.66
N VAL A 43 -10.46 3.45 -16.89
CA VAL A 43 -10.28 2.08 -17.41
C VAL A 43 -9.70 2.08 -18.83
N ASP A 44 -10.04 3.07 -19.65
CA ASP A 44 -9.53 3.19 -21.00
C ASP A 44 -8.05 3.61 -21.09
N LEU A 45 -7.46 4.05 -19.96
CA LEU A 45 -6.03 4.37 -19.84
C LEU A 45 -5.21 3.25 -19.20
N VAL A 46 -5.85 2.12 -18.83
CA VAL A 46 -5.14 1.00 -18.23
C VAL A 46 -4.24 0.33 -19.25
N ASP A 47 -2.95 0.32 -18.95
CA ASP A 47 -1.93 -0.45 -19.64
C ASP A 47 -1.15 -1.27 -18.60
N GLU A 48 -1.07 -2.59 -18.78
CA GLU A 48 -0.48 -3.47 -17.76
C GLU A 48 1.04 -3.27 -17.57
N GLN A 49 1.72 -2.63 -18.52
CA GLN A 49 3.15 -2.36 -18.46
C GLN A 49 3.45 -0.94 -17.96
N ASP A 50 2.77 0.06 -18.55
CA ASP A 50 3.14 1.45 -18.37
C ASP A 50 2.15 2.25 -17.51
N ASN A 51 0.92 1.75 -17.28
CA ASN A 51 -0.09 2.43 -16.47
C ASN A 51 -1.12 1.45 -15.89
N PRO A 52 -0.70 0.55 -15.01
CA PRO A 52 -1.57 -0.55 -14.53
C PRO A 52 -2.79 -0.06 -13.75
N ILE A 53 -2.77 1.13 -13.20
CA ILE A 53 -3.91 1.72 -12.46
C ILE A 53 -4.81 2.60 -13.34
N GLY A 54 -4.41 2.91 -14.59
CA GLY A 54 -5.15 3.81 -15.47
C GLY A 54 -5.13 5.27 -15.02
N LEU A 55 -4.03 5.74 -14.42
CA LEU A 55 -3.88 7.11 -13.95
C LEU A 55 -3.98 8.10 -15.12
N ASP A 56 -4.87 9.08 -14.99
CA ASP A 56 -4.99 10.19 -15.92
C ASP A 56 -4.13 11.37 -15.44
N ARG A 57 -2.91 11.47 -15.97
CA ARG A 57 -1.97 12.54 -15.64
C ARG A 57 -2.41 13.91 -16.17
N SER A 58 -3.44 13.97 -17.00
CA SER A 58 -4.03 15.23 -17.49
C SER A 58 -5.18 15.73 -16.62
N SER A 59 -5.63 14.95 -15.66
CA SER A 59 -6.64 15.33 -14.69
C SER A 59 -6.12 16.43 -13.75
N GLU A 60 -7.01 17.12 -13.07
CA GLU A 60 -6.71 18.28 -12.22
C GLU A 60 -5.61 18.01 -11.18
N PHE A 61 -5.58 16.79 -10.60
CA PHE A 61 -4.66 16.41 -9.54
C PHE A 61 -3.73 15.25 -9.91
N GLY A 62 -3.75 14.78 -11.16
CA GLY A 62 -3.01 13.58 -11.56
C GLY A 62 -1.59 13.83 -12.08
N ALA A 63 -1.18 15.11 -12.19
CA ALA A 63 0.08 15.44 -12.84
C ALA A 63 1.31 15.02 -12.02
N ASP A 64 1.22 15.11 -10.69
CA ASP A 64 2.28 14.77 -9.74
C ASP A 64 2.04 13.43 -9.02
N ASP A 65 0.89 12.78 -9.28
CA ASP A 65 0.65 11.43 -8.80
C ASP A 65 1.65 10.43 -9.40
N PHE A 66 2.01 9.44 -8.59
CA PHE A 66 2.79 8.32 -9.09
C PHE A 66 2.33 7.00 -8.46
N TYR A 67 2.82 5.90 -8.99
CA TYR A 67 2.54 4.59 -8.44
C TYR A 67 3.82 3.74 -8.42
N THR A 68 3.82 2.78 -7.53
CA THR A 68 4.83 1.75 -7.46
C THR A 68 4.18 0.37 -7.63
N ILE A 69 4.96 -0.59 -8.10
CA ILE A 69 4.52 -1.98 -8.21
C ILE A 69 5.26 -2.81 -7.16
N ASN A 70 4.49 -3.46 -6.28
CA ASN A 70 5.02 -4.34 -5.23
C ASN A 70 5.98 -3.66 -4.23
N GLN A 71 5.95 -2.33 -4.12
CA GLN A 71 6.80 -1.59 -3.19
C GLN A 71 5.97 -0.54 -2.46
N LEU A 72 5.68 -0.80 -1.19
CA LEU A 72 4.97 0.11 -0.29
C LEU A 72 5.98 0.84 0.57
N HIS A 73 5.99 2.16 0.48
CA HIS A 73 6.81 3.05 1.28
C HIS A 73 5.91 3.89 2.18
N ILE A 74 6.21 3.93 3.47
CA ILE A 74 5.44 4.69 4.47
C ILE A 74 6.38 5.31 5.50
N PRO A 75 5.98 6.43 6.13
CA PRO A 75 6.71 6.99 7.28
C PRO A 75 6.38 6.26 8.58
N VAL A 76 7.35 6.24 9.51
CA VAL A 76 7.16 5.75 10.88
C VAL A 76 6.31 6.75 11.69
N ASN A 77 5.60 6.27 12.71
CA ASN A 77 4.81 7.06 13.68
C ASN A 77 3.71 7.94 13.09
N LYS A 78 3.40 7.82 11.81
CA LYS A 78 2.30 8.51 11.14
C LYS A 78 1.11 7.57 10.95
N LYS A 79 -0.10 8.10 11.00
CA LYS A 79 -1.29 7.32 10.63
C LYS A 79 -1.27 7.08 9.13
N ILE A 80 -1.38 5.84 8.74
CA ILE A 80 -1.50 5.43 7.33
C ILE A 80 -2.95 5.05 7.08
N ARG A 81 -3.52 5.61 6.02
CA ARG A 81 -4.81 5.20 5.48
C ARG A 81 -4.59 4.60 4.09
N VAL A 82 -5.10 3.42 3.89
CA VAL A 82 -5.07 2.71 2.59
C VAL A 82 -6.50 2.52 2.12
N ASP A 83 -6.82 3.04 0.95
CA ASP A 83 -8.03 2.70 0.23
C ASP A 83 -7.73 1.47 -0.65
N LEU A 84 -8.23 0.32 -0.23
CA LEU A 84 -7.92 -1.00 -0.80
C LEU A 84 -8.99 -1.47 -1.77
N SER A 85 -8.57 -1.91 -2.95
CA SER A 85 -9.45 -2.49 -3.99
C SER A 85 -8.76 -3.59 -4.77
N SER A 86 -9.49 -4.24 -5.67
CA SER A 86 -8.95 -5.25 -6.58
C SER A 86 -9.48 -5.05 -8.00
N LYS A 87 -8.66 -5.37 -9.00
CA LYS A 87 -9.02 -5.31 -10.44
C LYS A 87 -9.74 -6.58 -10.91
N ASP A 88 -9.46 -7.72 -10.30
CA ASP A 88 -9.82 -9.04 -10.87
C ASP A 88 -10.53 -9.96 -9.88
N VAL A 89 -9.81 -10.60 -8.98
CA VAL A 89 -10.36 -11.54 -7.99
C VAL A 89 -10.16 -11.02 -6.57
N ILE A 90 -10.67 -11.73 -5.58
CA ILE A 90 -10.41 -11.40 -4.19
C ILE A 90 -8.96 -11.73 -3.86
N HIS A 91 -8.24 -10.76 -3.30
CA HIS A 91 -6.92 -10.92 -2.68
C HIS A 91 -7.03 -10.59 -1.20
N ASN A 92 -5.99 -10.85 -0.43
CA ASN A 92 -5.90 -10.37 0.95
C ASN A 92 -4.61 -9.58 1.12
N PHE A 93 -4.74 -8.30 1.38
CA PHE A 93 -3.62 -7.41 1.70
C PHE A 93 -3.18 -7.67 3.13
N LYS A 94 -2.01 -8.29 3.27
CA LYS A 94 -1.47 -8.66 4.57
C LYS A 94 -0.09 -8.09 4.77
N LEU A 95 0.06 -7.36 5.88
CA LEU A 95 1.35 -6.90 6.41
C LEU A 95 1.62 -7.68 7.70
N PRO A 96 2.32 -8.82 7.63
CA PRO A 96 2.46 -9.73 8.77
C PRO A 96 3.09 -9.07 10.00
N GLU A 97 4.10 -8.24 9.78
CA GLU A 97 4.85 -7.55 10.82
C GLU A 97 4.01 -6.51 11.58
N LEU A 98 3.10 -5.87 10.89
CA LEU A 98 2.20 -4.85 11.45
C LEU A 98 0.86 -5.46 11.91
N ARG A 99 0.65 -6.76 11.72
CA ARG A 99 -0.60 -7.47 12.02
C ARG A 99 -1.83 -6.89 11.32
N VAL A 100 -1.62 -6.34 10.12
CA VAL A 100 -2.68 -5.87 9.23
C VAL A 100 -3.09 -7.00 8.31
N SER A 101 -4.39 -7.19 8.12
CA SER A 101 -4.96 -8.17 7.17
C SER A 101 -6.36 -7.73 6.78
N GLN A 102 -6.56 -7.48 5.48
CA GLN A 102 -7.86 -7.09 4.92
C GLN A 102 -8.02 -7.64 3.50
N ASP A 103 -9.20 -8.14 3.20
CA ASP A 103 -9.52 -8.57 1.84
C ASP A 103 -9.66 -7.38 0.90
N ALA A 104 -9.04 -7.49 -0.28
CA ALA A 104 -9.21 -6.61 -1.42
C ALA A 104 -10.27 -7.23 -2.35
N ILE A 105 -11.42 -6.59 -2.47
CA ILE A 105 -12.59 -7.15 -3.16
C ILE A 105 -12.87 -6.32 -4.42
N PRO A 106 -13.06 -6.97 -5.59
CA PRO A 106 -13.42 -6.27 -6.82
C PRO A 106 -14.70 -5.45 -6.66
N GLY A 107 -14.68 -4.21 -7.17
CA GLY A 107 -15.80 -3.30 -7.11
C GLY A 107 -16.05 -2.64 -5.74
N MET A 108 -15.19 -2.90 -4.75
CA MET A 108 -15.25 -2.25 -3.43
C MET A 108 -14.02 -1.39 -3.20
N ASN A 109 -14.20 -0.29 -2.48
CA ASN A 109 -13.12 0.49 -1.88
C ASN A 109 -13.19 0.32 -0.36
N ILE A 110 -12.22 -0.37 0.22
CA ILE A 110 -12.22 -0.78 1.63
C ILE A 110 -11.13 0.00 2.35
N PRO A 111 -11.48 0.90 3.28
CA PRO A 111 -10.48 1.63 4.03
C PRO A 111 -9.81 0.73 5.07
N VAL A 112 -8.49 0.77 5.08
CA VAL A 112 -7.64 0.13 6.10
C VAL A 112 -6.75 1.20 6.70
N HIS A 113 -6.55 1.19 8.01
CA HIS A 113 -5.65 2.15 8.66
C HIS A 113 -4.80 1.49 9.75
N PHE A 114 -3.60 2.00 9.88
CA PHE A 114 -2.63 1.52 10.86
C PHE A 114 -1.53 2.57 11.10
N THR A 115 -0.68 2.32 12.08
CA THR A 115 0.53 3.13 12.33
C THR A 115 1.70 2.18 12.55
N ALA A 116 2.78 2.38 11.81
CA ALA A 116 4.04 1.69 12.06
C ALA A 116 4.80 2.43 13.17
N THR A 117 5.29 1.70 14.17
CA THR A 117 5.97 2.27 15.35
C THR A 117 7.47 2.09 15.34
N SER A 118 8.01 1.43 14.31
CA SER A 118 9.44 1.22 14.10
C SER A 118 9.75 1.31 12.61
N THR A 119 10.95 1.76 12.29
CA THR A 119 11.45 1.76 10.90
C THR A 119 11.79 0.35 10.43
N SER A 120 11.99 0.19 9.12
CA SER A 120 12.47 -1.08 8.57
C SER A 120 13.85 -1.46 9.10
N GLU A 121 14.73 -0.48 9.32
CA GLU A 121 16.07 -0.68 9.85
C GLU A 121 16.02 -1.20 11.30
N GLU A 122 15.29 -0.52 12.17
CA GLU A 122 15.08 -0.95 13.56
C GLU A 122 14.47 -2.36 13.63
N PHE A 123 13.50 -2.65 12.74
CA PHE A 123 12.90 -3.98 12.68
C PHE A 123 13.96 -5.06 12.31
N LEU A 124 14.81 -4.79 11.32
CA LEU A 124 15.86 -5.70 10.89
C LEU A 124 16.89 -5.94 11.99
N GLU A 125 17.26 -4.90 12.76
CA GLU A 125 18.15 -5.03 13.91
C GLU A 125 17.56 -5.96 14.99
N THR A 126 16.27 -5.82 15.29
CA THR A 126 15.59 -6.72 16.27
C THR A 126 15.42 -8.13 15.76
N ALA A 127 15.52 -8.36 14.45
CA ALA A 127 15.40 -9.68 13.83
C ALA A 127 16.69 -10.51 13.89
N VAL A 128 17.84 -9.90 14.23
CA VAL A 128 19.14 -10.59 14.34
C VAL A 128 19.06 -11.74 15.35
N GLY A 129 19.60 -12.89 14.97
CA GLY A 129 19.55 -14.13 15.77
C GLY A 129 18.18 -14.83 15.76
N THR A 130 17.22 -14.37 15.00
CA THR A 130 15.90 -15.00 14.83
C THR A 130 15.75 -15.65 13.45
N LYS A 131 14.64 -16.39 13.25
CA LYS A 131 14.29 -16.93 11.91
C LYS A 131 13.97 -15.85 10.87
N ARG A 132 13.91 -14.60 11.26
CA ARG A 132 13.60 -13.44 10.42
C ARG A 132 14.85 -12.66 9.99
N GLU A 133 16.00 -13.02 10.48
CA GLU A 133 17.27 -12.39 10.13
C GLU A 133 17.46 -12.36 8.61
N GLY A 134 17.77 -11.18 8.07
CA GLY A 134 17.97 -10.95 6.63
C GLY A 134 16.70 -10.99 5.78
N LYS A 135 15.49 -11.03 6.38
CA LYS A 135 14.22 -10.99 5.65
C LYS A 135 13.64 -9.59 5.66
N SER A 136 13.30 -9.09 4.47
CA SER A 136 12.57 -7.82 4.31
C SER A 136 11.16 -7.91 4.92
N LEU A 137 10.58 -6.76 5.27
CA LEU A 137 9.16 -6.66 5.54
C LEU A 137 8.38 -6.86 4.23
N GLU A 138 7.27 -7.56 4.30
CA GLU A 138 6.57 -8.04 3.11
C GLU A 138 5.10 -7.61 3.07
N ILE A 139 4.60 -7.42 1.86
CA ILE A 139 3.18 -7.48 1.56
C ILE A 139 2.91 -8.89 1.04
N ALA A 140 2.07 -9.64 1.75
CA ALA A 140 1.68 -10.99 1.36
C ALA A 140 0.22 -11.02 0.91
N CYS A 141 -0.13 -11.95 0.02
CA CYS A 141 -1.52 -12.31 -0.23
C CYS A 141 -1.90 -13.51 0.64
N ALA A 142 -2.94 -13.38 1.46
CA ALA A 142 -3.42 -14.46 2.32
C ALA A 142 -4.74 -15.09 1.83
N GLN A 143 -5.21 -14.72 0.62
CA GLN A 143 -6.38 -15.29 -0.05
C GLN A 143 -5.95 -15.99 -1.34
N LEU A 144 -6.40 -17.23 -1.56
CA LEU A 144 -6.08 -17.95 -2.79
C LEU A 144 -6.66 -17.22 -4.01
N CYS A 145 -5.79 -16.54 -4.73
CA CYS A 145 -6.16 -15.64 -5.83
C CYS A 145 -5.84 -16.19 -7.24
N GLY A 146 -5.43 -17.45 -7.36
CA GLY A 146 -5.16 -18.09 -8.63
C GLY A 146 -3.84 -18.87 -8.66
N LEU A 147 -3.44 -19.33 -9.83
CA LEU A 147 -2.25 -20.19 -10.02
C LEU A 147 -0.94 -19.54 -9.57
N GLY A 148 -0.82 -18.23 -9.71
CA GLY A 148 0.36 -17.45 -9.28
C GLY A 148 0.30 -16.94 -7.86
N HIS A 149 -0.67 -17.37 -7.05
CA HIS A 149 -0.85 -16.93 -5.66
C HIS A 149 0.45 -17.02 -4.82
N TYR A 150 1.23 -18.06 -5.00
CA TYR A 150 2.48 -18.31 -4.25
C TYR A 150 3.57 -17.27 -4.52
N ARG A 151 3.48 -16.49 -5.58
CA ARG A 151 4.47 -15.46 -5.99
C ARG A 151 3.95 -14.04 -5.89
N ILE A 152 2.69 -13.80 -5.53
CA ILE A 152 2.20 -12.45 -5.28
C ILE A 152 2.79 -11.93 -3.96
N LYS A 153 3.80 -11.09 -4.09
CA LYS A 153 4.58 -10.58 -2.99
C LYS A 153 4.99 -9.14 -3.29
N GLY A 154 4.87 -8.29 -2.30
CA GLY A 154 5.45 -6.96 -2.31
C GLY A 154 6.40 -6.77 -1.14
N TYR A 155 7.03 -5.61 -1.09
CA TYR A 155 7.95 -5.20 -0.05
C TYR A 155 7.43 -3.95 0.64
N LEU A 156 7.61 -3.90 1.96
CA LEU A 156 7.29 -2.74 2.77
C LEU A 156 8.58 -2.10 3.25
N THR A 157 8.71 -0.80 3.02
CA THR A 157 9.77 0.03 3.60
C THR A 157 9.15 1.10 4.49
N ILE A 158 9.57 1.13 5.74
CA ILE A 158 9.15 2.12 6.73
C ILE A 158 10.32 3.04 6.96
N HIS A 159 10.15 4.30 6.62
CA HIS A 159 11.18 5.33 6.66
C HIS A 159 11.06 6.22 7.89
N GLU A 160 12.15 6.88 8.27
CA GLU A 160 12.06 8.14 9.00
C GLU A 160 11.33 9.19 8.13
N GLU A 161 10.74 10.21 8.77
CA GLU A 161 9.90 11.18 8.05
C GLU A 161 10.71 11.99 7.02
N GLU A 162 11.96 12.33 7.34
CA GLU A 162 12.86 13.04 6.42
C GLU A 162 13.19 12.21 5.18
N ASP A 163 13.48 10.93 5.37
CA ASP A 163 13.81 10.00 4.29
C ASP A 163 12.57 9.69 3.42
N TYR A 164 11.40 9.60 4.05
CA TYR A 164 10.15 9.44 3.31
C TYR A 164 9.85 10.65 2.44
N THR A 165 10.02 11.85 2.97
CA THR A 165 9.83 13.09 2.21
C THR A 165 10.81 13.20 1.05
N ALA A 166 12.06 12.81 1.26
CA ALA A 166 13.08 12.78 0.21
C ALA A 166 12.76 11.71 -0.88
N TRP A 167 12.16 10.59 -0.48
CA TRP A 167 11.75 9.55 -1.41
C TRP A 167 10.53 9.96 -2.26
N LEU A 168 9.62 10.77 -1.70
CA LEU A 168 8.45 11.30 -2.42
C LEU A 168 8.81 12.37 -3.47
N ALA A 169 9.94 13.09 -3.31
CA ALA A 169 10.38 14.19 -4.16
C ALA A 169 11.00 13.71 -5.49
#